data_516a27c580671650bfa72266634c8267
#
_entry.id   516a27c580671650bfa72266634c8267
#
_cell.length_a   1.000
_cell.length_b   1.000
_cell.length_c   1.000
_cell.angle_alpha   90.00
_cell.angle_beta   90.00
_cell.angle_gamma   90.00
#
_symmetry.space_group_name_H-M   'P 1'
#
loop_
_entity.id
_entity.type
_entity.pdbx_description
1 polymer ?
#
loop_
_entity_poly.entity_id
_entity_poly.type
_entity_poly.pdbx_seq_one_letter_code
_entity_poly.pdbx_strand_id
1 'polypeptide(L)'
;MPFHISVELLEPLYQATAMDGERAEWPPHPARLFCALVAHADLDDAAHRMALTWLEAQEPPVVTVPARPLEAEHPRAAWVVTNIVDPTNATHTLLPGRTAGGVPRRWAQKTLSGTRMVFSWAAEPGEELAPVLKELALRVPYFGRSTGAGLLDAWCGPDEADDEWRRRWRPAATGEYPKGSRPIRIPYRGYLAWLEEAFEEQRSSWSQSVTHHYLDPDHTDRPERPVADGPFGDLLTFSFAPGVALDPRWTLELTGSLRSTVMGTLEAMGHDVEAMTTVHGHKNSPDDPRPVAYLALPFAGHRHADGMLRGVGIALPREIPKQDRKALLAALLRNDGGLRWIRFEDGELLDLVRVSPADHDQWPQTIQPGTWQGPSTVWTTVLPMVLDRFPKKYEQAAWADSVATSCVSAGLPEPTRVQVSPRGALVPGARGVHGFPVRRKDGERPLPSCHVRLTFPVPVTGPVVLGSKRNFGLGLCRPEPGFEEDDQ
;
A
#
# COMPACT_ATOMS: atom_id res chain seq x y z
N MET A 1 0.83 -32.38 21.14
CA MET A 1 -0.54 -31.83 20.95
C MET A 1 -0.41 -30.39 20.49
N PRO A 2 -1.35 -29.82 19.69
CA PRO A 2 -1.27 -28.41 19.33
C PRO A 2 -1.40 -27.52 20.57
N PHE A 3 -0.71 -26.37 20.53
CA PHE A 3 -0.76 -25.35 21.58
C PHE A 3 -1.63 -24.17 21.10
N HIS A 4 -2.43 -23.63 21.99
CA HIS A 4 -3.38 -22.55 21.69
C HIS A 4 -3.28 -21.42 22.71
N ILE A 5 -3.47 -20.18 22.21
CA ILE A 5 -3.76 -19.02 23.06
C ILE A 5 -5.05 -18.40 22.56
N SER A 6 -6.07 -18.30 23.43
CA SER A 6 -7.31 -17.60 23.11
C SER A 6 -7.32 -16.19 23.65
N VAL A 7 -8.07 -15.35 22.99
CA VAL A 7 -8.43 -14.00 23.41
C VAL A 7 -9.95 -13.92 23.42
N GLU A 8 -10.53 -13.67 24.58
CA GLU A 8 -11.97 -13.41 24.75
C GLU A 8 -12.16 -11.93 25.05
N LEU A 9 -12.63 -11.14 24.11
CA LEU A 9 -12.92 -9.72 24.33
C LEU A 9 -14.20 -9.56 25.15
N LEU A 10 -14.24 -8.59 26.06
CA LEU A 10 -15.44 -8.30 26.84
C LEU A 10 -16.54 -7.61 26.04
N GLU A 11 -16.17 -6.95 24.94
CA GLU A 11 -17.08 -6.37 23.97
C GLU A 11 -16.76 -6.93 22.57
N PRO A 12 -17.75 -7.11 21.67
CA PRO A 12 -17.52 -7.61 20.34
C PRO A 12 -16.88 -6.52 19.45
N LEU A 13 -15.76 -5.95 19.91
CA LEU A 13 -15.11 -4.81 19.31
C LEU A 13 -13.60 -4.95 19.36
N TYR A 14 -12.97 -5.19 18.22
CA TYR A 14 -11.52 -5.25 18.10
C TYR A 14 -10.95 -3.89 17.69
N GLN A 15 -10.11 -3.32 18.54
CA GLN A 15 -9.49 -2.02 18.36
C GLN A 15 -7.99 -2.16 18.19
N ALA A 16 -7.55 -2.22 16.95
CA ALA A 16 -6.14 -2.19 16.59
C ALA A 16 -6.00 -1.54 15.20
N THR A 17 -4.99 -0.72 15.05
CA THR A 17 -4.72 -0.03 13.80
C THR A 17 -3.64 -0.79 13.03
N ALA A 18 -3.85 -0.98 11.74
CA ALA A 18 -2.87 -1.54 10.83
C ALA A 18 -1.66 -0.59 10.67
N MET A 19 -0.59 -1.05 10.01
CA MET A 19 0.65 -0.29 9.86
C MET A 19 0.47 1.02 9.08
N ASP A 20 -0.57 1.12 8.24
CA ASP A 20 -0.93 2.37 7.54
C ASP A 20 -1.45 3.49 8.46
N GLY A 21 -1.74 3.17 9.73
CA GLY A 21 -2.26 4.11 10.71
C GLY A 21 -3.74 4.49 10.52
N GLU A 22 -4.41 3.96 9.51
CA GLU A 22 -5.77 4.36 9.12
C GLU A 22 -6.79 3.24 9.22
N ARG A 23 -6.45 2.05 8.71
CA ARG A 23 -7.35 0.89 8.70
C ARG A 23 -7.28 0.10 9.98
N ALA A 24 -8.37 -0.60 10.30
CA ALA A 24 -8.34 -1.59 11.35
C ALA A 24 -7.49 -2.79 10.94
N GLU A 25 -6.61 -3.25 11.84
CA GLU A 25 -5.86 -4.47 11.67
C GLU A 25 -6.82 -5.68 11.65
N TRP A 26 -6.73 -6.50 10.60
CA TRP A 26 -7.51 -7.73 10.51
C TRP A 26 -6.87 -8.75 9.56
N PRO A 27 -6.76 -10.04 9.97
CA PRO A 27 -7.02 -10.55 11.31
C PRO A 27 -6.05 -9.99 12.35
N PRO A 28 -6.25 -10.26 13.65
CA PRO A 28 -5.26 -9.89 14.68
C PRO A 28 -3.90 -10.52 14.41
N HIS A 29 -2.85 -9.72 14.49
CA HIS A 29 -1.51 -10.16 14.14
C HIS A 29 -0.85 -10.98 15.28
N PRO A 30 -0.24 -12.14 15.01
CA PRO A 30 0.54 -12.90 16.00
C PRO A 30 1.63 -12.07 16.71
N ALA A 31 2.29 -11.14 15.99
CA ALA A 31 3.24 -10.23 16.62
C ALA A 31 2.60 -9.33 17.69
N ARG A 32 1.33 -8.94 17.53
CA ARG A 32 0.61 -8.16 18.54
C ARG A 32 0.34 -8.98 19.79
N LEU A 33 -0.03 -10.25 19.64
CA LEU A 33 -0.18 -11.16 20.77
C LEU A 33 1.15 -11.32 21.50
N PHE A 34 2.23 -11.54 20.76
CA PHE A 34 3.57 -11.66 21.34
C PHE A 34 3.96 -10.40 22.13
N CYS A 35 3.80 -9.22 21.56
CA CYS A 35 4.07 -7.96 22.27
C CYS A 35 3.18 -7.78 23.52
N ALA A 36 1.93 -8.25 23.49
CA ALA A 36 1.06 -8.19 24.66
C ALA A 36 1.56 -9.10 25.79
N LEU A 37 2.04 -10.30 25.47
CA LEU A 37 2.65 -11.21 26.44
C LEU A 37 3.94 -10.62 27.01
N VAL A 38 4.83 -10.09 26.17
CA VAL A 38 6.09 -9.45 26.60
C VAL A 38 5.83 -8.28 27.52
N ALA A 39 4.83 -7.44 27.21
CA ALA A 39 4.49 -6.27 28.03
C ALA A 39 4.00 -6.61 29.46
N HIS A 40 3.59 -7.86 29.71
CA HIS A 40 3.09 -8.32 31.01
C HIS A 40 3.98 -9.41 31.62
N ALA A 41 5.10 -9.73 30.99
CA ALA A 41 6.11 -10.64 31.51
C ALA A 41 7.06 -9.93 32.48
N ASP A 42 7.55 -10.69 33.44
CA ASP A 42 8.76 -10.34 34.20
C ASP A 42 9.96 -10.89 33.42
N LEU A 43 10.72 -10.02 32.78
CA LEU A 43 11.85 -10.41 31.93
C LEU A 43 13.12 -10.76 32.78
N ASP A 44 13.12 -10.48 34.06
CA ASP A 44 14.14 -10.97 34.98
C ASP A 44 13.88 -12.43 35.40
N ASP A 45 12.65 -12.92 35.25
CA ASP A 45 12.30 -14.31 35.43
C ASP A 45 12.74 -15.17 34.23
N ALA A 46 13.66 -16.11 34.48
CA ALA A 46 14.19 -17.02 33.46
C ALA A 46 13.09 -17.89 32.80
N ALA A 47 12.04 -18.27 33.55
CA ALA A 47 10.94 -19.08 33.01
C ALA A 47 10.11 -18.28 32.00
N HIS A 48 9.78 -17.02 32.30
CA HIS A 48 9.08 -16.13 31.36
C HIS A 48 9.92 -15.92 30.08
N ARG A 49 11.22 -15.66 30.25
CA ARG A 49 12.13 -15.48 29.12
C ARG A 49 12.23 -16.73 28.25
N MET A 50 12.36 -17.91 28.85
CA MET A 50 12.39 -19.17 28.09
C MET A 50 11.08 -19.42 27.34
N ALA A 51 9.94 -19.16 27.97
CA ALA A 51 8.62 -19.35 27.37
C ALA A 51 8.41 -18.43 26.17
N LEU A 52 8.78 -17.15 26.29
CA LEU A 52 8.70 -16.17 25.18
C LEU A 52 9.69 -16.51 24.07
N THR A 53 10.93 -16.89 24.39
CA THR A 53 11.93 -17.33 23.39
C THR A 53 11.46 -18.59 22.65
N TRP A 54 10.81 -19.52 23.35
CA TRP A 54 10.19 -20.67 22.70
C TRP A 54 9.09 -20.22 21.71
N LEU A 55 8.20 -19.31 22.14
CA LEU A 55 7.06 -18.86 21.34
C LEU A 55 7.49 -18.11 20.07
N GLU A 56 8.50 -17.23 20.16
CA GLU A 56 9.01 -16.48 18.98
C GLU A 56 9.70 -17.38 17.94
N ALA A 57 10.16 -18.56 18.38
CA ALA A 57 10.85 -19.51 17.51
C ALA A 57 9.91 -20.44 16.74
N GLN A 58 8.61 -20.41 17.03
CA GLN A 58 7.63 -21.28 16.39
C GLN A 58 7.29 -20.80 14.99
N GLU A 59 6.84 -21.74 14.13
CA GLU A 59 6.21 -21.40 12.86
C GLU A 59 4.96 -20.54 13.08
N PRO A 60 4.60 -19.70 12.11
CA PRO A 60 3.42 -18.82 12.21
C PRO A 60 2.15 -19.60 12.56
N PRO A 61 1.35 -19.16 13.55
CA PRO A 61 0.15 -19.88 13.99
C PRO A 61 -1.00 -19.73 13.01
N VAL A 62 -1.93 -20.68 13.01
CA VAL A 62 -3.27 -20.46 12.45
C VAL A 62 -4.01 -19.47 13.33
N VAL A 63 -4.63 -18.45 12.73
CA VAL A 63 -5.42 -17.43 13.43
C VAL A 63 -6.90 -17.68 13.15
N THR A 64 -7.64 -18.13 14.15
CA THR A 64 -9.08 -18.37 14.09
C THR A 64 -9.82 -17.17 14.67
N VAL A 65 -10.74 -16.62 13.91
CA VAL A 65 -11.48 -15.39 14.28
C VAL A 65 -12.98 -15.57 14.02
N PRO A 66 -13.86 -14.75 14.64
CA PRO A 66 -15.29 -14.72 14.31
C PRO A 66 -15.52 -14.45 12.82
N ALA A 67 -16.56 -15.05 12.26
CA ALA A 67 -16.93 -14.83 10.87
C ALA A 67 -17.39 -13.38 10.65
N ARG A 68 -16.96 -12.79 9.52
CA ARG A 68 -17.42 -11.50 8.98
C ARG A 68 -17.38 -10.33 9.98
N PRO A 69 -16.20 -9.80 10.29
CA PRO A 69 -16.11 -8.54 10.99
C PRO A 69 -16.71 -7.43 10.12
N LEU A 70 -17.60 -6.64 10.68
CA LEU A 70 -18.11 -5.43 10.04
C LEU A 70 -17.13 -4.27 10.31
N GLU A 71 -16.90 -3.42 9.33
CA GLU A 71 -16.26 -2.14 9.60
C GLU A 71 -17.23 -1.32 10.45
N ALA A 72 -16.75 -0.77 11.56
CA ALA A 72 -17.58 0.12 12.33
C ALA A 72 -17.84 1.37 11.49
N GLU A 73 -19.11 1.70 11.28
CA GLU A 73 -19.55 2.87 10.49
C GLU A 73 -18.90 4.17 10.98
N HIS A 74 -18.52 4.22 12.26
CA HIS A 74 -17.85 5.37 12.84
C HIS A 74 -16.66 4.94 13.69
N PRO A 75 -15.42 5.36 13.34
CA PRO A 75 -14.27 5.14 14.20
C PRO A 75 -14.51 5.84 15.55
N ARG A 76 -14.23 5.14 16.65
CA ARG A 76 -14.31 5.73 17.98
C ARG A 76 -13.44 6.98 18.05
N ALA A 77 -14.00 8.10 18.43
CA ALA A 77 -13.27 9.33 18.66
C ALA A 77 -13.13 9.57 20.17
N ALA A 78 -11.91 9.87 20.62
CA ALA A 78 -11.68 10.35 21.97
C ALA A 78 -10.93 11.68 21.91
N TRP A 79 -11.23 12.52 22.88
CA TRP A 79 -10.52 13.77 23.06
C TRP A 79 -9.36 13.53 24.02
N VAL A 80 -8.14 13.74 23.53
CA VAL A 80 -6.93 13.58 24.34
C VAL A 80 -6.41 14.97 24.68
N VAL A 81 -6.19 15.23 25.96
CA VAL A 81 -5.55 16.46 26.42
C VAL A 81 -4.13 16.50 25.88
N THR A 82 -3.77 17.56 25.21
CA THR A 82 -2.39 17.74 24.72
C THR A 82 -1.48 18.20 25.86
N ASN A 83 -0.26 17.65 25.90
CA ASN A 83 0.80 18.13 26.77
C ASN A 83 1.55 19.34 26.16
N ILE A 84 1.03 19.91 25.07
CA ILE A 84 1.62 21.11 24.46
C ILE A 84 1.30 22.29 25.34
N VAL A 85 2.32 22.89 25.92
CA VAL A 85 2.26 24.16 26.65
C VAL A 85 2.27 25.26 25.59
N ASP A 86 1.15 25.98 25.46
CA ASP A 86 1.13 27.20 24.67
C ASP A 86 1.42 28.40 25.61
N PRO A 87 2.62 28.99 25.54
CA PRO A 87 2.99 30.10 26.41
C PRO A 87 2.20 31.38 26.12
N THR A 88 1.52 31.49 24.98
CA THR A 88 0.79 32.69 24.55
C THR A 88 -0.68 32.70 25.00
N ASN A 89 -1.24 31.56 25.38
CA ASN A 89 -2.66 31.43 25.80
C ASN A 89 -2.84 30.93 27.24
N ALA A 90 -1.93 31.20 28.13
CA ALA A 90 -1.94 30.78 29.53
C ALA A 90 -3.00 31.52 30.40
N THR A 91 -4.24 31.59 29.94
CA THR A 91 -5.34 32.27 30.69
C THR A 91 -6.10 31.34 31.65
N HIS A 92 -5.64 30.11 31.88
CA HIS A 92 -6.38 29.18 32.71
C HIS A 92 -5.78 28.97 34.08
N THR A 93 -6.52 29.42 35.06
CA THR A 93 -6.23 29.34 36.49
C THR A 93 -6.17 27.89 37.05
N LEU A 94 -6.80 26.91 36.42
CA LEU A 94 -6.86 25.54 36.92
C LEU A 94 -5.76 24.62 36.35
N LEU A 95 -5.28 24.85 35.11
CA LEU A 95 -4.21 24.13 34.50
C LEU A 95 -3.34 25.06 33.66
N PRO A 96 -2.49 25.86 34.32
CA PRO A 96 -1.63 26.81 33.61
C PRO A 96 -0.74 26.08 32.59
N GLY A 97 -0.67 26.62 31.40
CA GLY A 97 0.17 26.12 30.33
C GLY A 97 -0.44 25.00 29.48
N ARG A 98 -1.71 24.62 29.67
CA ARG A 98 -2.41 23.69 28.76
C ARG A 98 -3.41 24.44 27.88
N THR A 99 -3.39 24.17 26.60
CA THR A 99 -4.41 24.69 25.68
C THR A 99 -5.79 24.12 26.05
N ALA A 100 -6.80 24.99 26.08
CA ALA A 100 -8.19 24.63 26.33
C ALA A 100 -8.78 23.90 25.11
N GLY A 101 -8.41 22.68 24.87
CA GLY A 101 -8.95 21.87 23.78
C GLY A 101 -8.21 20.55 23.65
N GLY A 102 -8.94 19.44 23.72
CA GLY A 102 -8.38 18.15 23.39
C GLY A 102 -8.16 18.05 21.89
N VAL A 103 -7.17 17.31 21.47
CA VAL A 103 -7.03 16.87 20.06
C VAL A 103 -7.92 15.63 19.87
N PRO A 104 -8.88 15.65 18.93
CA PRO A 104 -9.67 14.49 18.63
C PRO A 104 -8.75 13.43 18.03
N ARG A 105 -8.67 12.29 18.67
CA ARG A 105 -8.02 11.09 18.12
C ARG A 105 -9.09 10.11 17.71
N ARG A 106 -8.99 9.68 16.45
CA ARG A 106 -9.84 8.62 15.88
C ARG A 106 -8.96 7.40 15.66
N TRP A 107 -9.50 6.22 15.92
CA TRP A 107 -8.83 4.97 15.60
C TRP A 107 -9.79 3.98 14.97
N ALA A 108 -9.25 3.23 14.04
CA ALA A 108 -9.97 2.21 13.34
C ALA A 108 -10.30 1.03 14.28
N GLN A 109 -11.47 0.42 14.06
CA GLN A 109 -11.96 -0.71 14.83
C GLN A 109 -12.78 -1.64 13.94
N LYS A 110 -12.93 -2.90 14.36
CA LYS A 110 -13.81 -3.88 13.73
C LYS A 110 -14.86 -4.31 14.75
N THR A 111 -16.12 -4.28 14.34
CA THR A 111 -17.22 -4.91 15.08
C THR A 111 -17.25 -6.39 14.73
N LEU A 112 -17.26 -7.25 15.72
CA LEU A 112 -17.14 -8.69 15.56
C LEU A 112 -18.53 -9.34 15.74
N SER A 113 -18.75 -10.48 15.07
CA SER A 113 -19.92 -11.33 15.26
C SER A 113 -19.80 -12.24 16.50
N GLY A 114 -18.64 -12.27 17.14
CA GLY A 114 -18.31 -13.01 18.36
C GLY A 114 -17.10 -12.38 19.02
N THR A 115 -16.79 -12.76 20.24
CA THR A 115 -15.76 -12.14 21.08
C THR A 115 -14.46 -12.94 21.13
N ARG A 116 -14.49 -14.23 20.71
CA ARG A 116 -13.38 -15.16 20.89
C ARG A 116 -12.52 -15.29 19.63
N MET A 117 -11.21 -15.16 19.79
CA MET A 117 -10.18 -15.39 18.78
C MET A 117 -9.17 -16.40 19.33
N VAL A 118 -8.58 -17.24 18.47
CA VAL A 118 -7.61 -18.28 18.86
C VAL A 118 -6.41 -18.28 17.94
N PHE A 119 -5.23 -18.29 18.53
CA PHE A 119 -3.96 -18.50 17.84
C PHE A 119 -3.49 -19.92 18.12
N SER A 120 -3.26 -20.72 17.09
CA SER A 120 -2.99 -22.15 17.19
C SER A 120 -1.67 -22.52 16.55
N TRP A 121 -0.75 -23.08 17.32
CA TRP A 121 0.53 -23.62 16.87
C TRP A 121 0.47 -25.14 16.79
N ALA A 122 1.11 -25.73 15.80
CA ALA A 122 1.24 -27.19 15.69
C ALA A 122 2.19 -27.77 16.74
N ALA A 123 3.14 -26.96 17.22
CA ALA A 123 4.11 -27.35 18.23
C ALA A 123 3.52 -27.35 19.64
N GLU A 124 4.08 -28.18 20.53
CA GLU A 124 3.75 -28.27 21.95
C GLU A 124 4.91 -27.69 22.78
N PRO A 125 4.65 -26.78 23.74
CA PRO A 125 5.69 -26.13 24.52
C PRO A 125 6.35 -27.06 25.61
N GLY A 126 5.86 -28.27 25.78
CA GLY A 126 6.29 -29.17 26.82
C GLY A 126 5.71 -28.85 28.20
N GLU A 127 5.90 -29.79 29.15
CA GLU A 127 5.27 -29.72 30.47
C GLU A 127 5.77 -28.54 31.32
N GLU A 128 7.00 -28.09 31.10
CA GLU A 128 7.61 -26.99 31.88
C GLU A 128 7.13 -25.60 31.36
N LEU A 129 7.00 -25.42 30.07
CA LEU A 129 6.68 -24.10 29.48
C LEU A 129 5.18 -23.83 29.33
N ALA A 130 4.36 -24.88 29.19
CA ALA A 130 2.92 -24.74 29.03
C ALA A 130 2.24 -23.99 30.21
N PRO A 131 2.55 -24.29 31.48
CA PRO A 131 2.00 -23.53 32.60
C PRO A 131 2.46 -22.07 32.63
N VAL A 132 3.71 -21.79 32.23
CA VAL A 132 4.26 -20.42 32.18
C VAL A 132 3.59 -19.61 31.11
N LEU A 133 3.38 -20.16 29.90
CA LEU A 133 2.66 -19.50 28.82
C LEU A 133 1.20 -19.23 29.19
N LYS A 134 0.56 -20.16 29.93
CA LYS A 134 -0.78 -19.94 30.45
C LYS A 134 -0.81 -18.80 31.47
N GLU A 135 0.13 -18.78 32.39
CA GLU A 135 0.26 -17.69 33.37
C GLU A 135 0.44 -16.32 32.67
N LEU A 136 1.36 -16.26 31.70
CA LEU A 136 1.58 -15.05 30.93
C LEU A 136 0.31 -14.60 30.19
N ALA A 137 -0.43 -15.52 29.58
CA ALA A 137 -1.70 -15.21 28.93
C ALA A 137 -2.72 -14.61 29.92
N LEU A 138 -2.90 -15.22 31.07
CA LEU A 138 -3.83 -14.75 32.12
C LEU A 138 -3.47 -13.37 32.69
N ARG A 139 -2.21 -12.94 32.59
CA ARG A 139 -1.78 -11.61 33.03
C ARG A 139 -2.17 -10.47 32.07
N VAL A 140 -2.53 -10.77 30.82
CA VAL A 140 -2.85 -9.76 29.81
C VAL A 140 -4.30 -9.27 29.95
N PRO A 141 -4.55 -8.01 30.37
CA PRO A 141 -5.91 -7.52 30.68
C PRO A 141 -6.64 -6.93 29.46
N TYR A 142 -5.99 -6.77 28.33
CA TYR A 142 -6.56 -6.21 27.10
C TYR A 142 -5.82 -6.70 25.86
N PHE A 143 -6.51 -6.68 24.73
CA PHE A 143 -5.91 -7.04 23.45
C PHE A 143 -6.18 -5.98 22.36
N GLY A 144 -5.11 -5.53 21.74
CA GLY A 144 -5.13 -4.39 20.81
C GLY A 144 -4.84 -3.07 21.52
N ARG A 145 -5.81 -2.21 21.68
CA ARG A 145 -5.69 -0.98 22.48
C ARG A 145 -6.11 -1.24 23.93
N SER A 146 -5.64 -0.40 24.84
CA SER A 146 -5.99 -0.48 26.26
C SER A 146 -7.50 -0.38 26.56
N THR A 147 -8.30 0.04 25.59
CA THR A 147 -9.77 0.06 25.66
C THR A 147 -10.41 -1.26 25.22
N GLY A 148 -9.64 -2.20 24.66
CA GLY A 148 -10.09 -3.53 24.25
C GLY A 148 -9.89 -4.55 25.38
N ALA A 149 -10.59 -4.37 26.50
CA ALA A 149 -10.50 -5.30 27.63
C ALA A 149 -10.86 -6.73 27.21
N GLY A 150 -10.12 -7.72 27.72
CA GLY A 150 -10.32 -9.12 27.36
C GLY A 150 -9.60 -10.04 28.31
N LEU A 151 -9.95 -11.31 28.23
CA LEU A 151 -9.33 -12.39 28.97
C LEU A 151 -8.56 -13.28 28.00
N LEU A 152 -7.32 -13.57 28.32
CA LEU A 152 -6.52 -14.52 27.55
C LEU A 152 -6.37 -15.81 28.36
N ASP A 153 -6.34 -16.94 27.66
CA ASP A 153 -6.04 -18.25 28.24
C ASP A 153 -5.19 -19.07 27.25
N ALA A 154 -4.44 -20.05 27.79
CA ALA A 154 -3.62 -20.92 26.96
C ALA A 154 -3.75 -22.38 27.40
N TRP A 155 -3.74 -23.31 26.40
CA TRP A 155 -3.85 -24.75 26.65
C TRP A 155 -3.16 -25.58 25.55
N CYS A 156 -2.86 -26.82 25.86
CA CYS A 156 -2.47 -27.85 24.91
C CYS A 156 -3.65 -28.80 24.67
N GLY A 157 -3.90 -29.22 23.45
CA GLY A 157 -4.96 -30.16 23.12
C GLY A 157 -5.86 -29.70 21.96
N PRO A 158 -7.04 -30.29 21.78
CA PRO A 158 -7.96 -29.87 20.75
C PRO A 158 -8.57 -28.50 21.05
N ASP A 159 -8.85 -27.72 20.00
CA ASP A 159 -9.73 -26.55 20.09
C ASP A 159 -11.19 -27.04 19.95
N GLU A 160 -11.89 -27.15 21.06
CA GLU A 160 -13.25 -27.70 21.15
C GLU A 160 -14.36 -26.73 20.69
N ALA A 161 -13.99 -25.61 20.10
CA ALA A 161 -14.98 -24.62 19.72
C ALA A 161 -15.67 -24.95 18.41
N ASP A 162 -16.98 -24.70 18.39
CA ASP A 162 -17.87 -24.87 17.24
C ASP A 162 -17.37 -24.08 16.02
N ASP A 163 -17.10 -24.82 14.92
CA ASP A 163 -16.44 -24.27 13.71
C ASP A 163 -17.37 -23.46 12.80
N GLU A 164 -18.70 -23.54 12.99
CA GLU A 164 -19.68 -22.98 12.05
C GLU A 164 -19.61 -21.45 11.94
N TRP A 165 -19.14 -20.77 12.98
CA TRP A 165 -19.12 -19.31 13.05
C TRP A 165 -17.73 -18.69 12.98
N ARG A 166 -16.69 -19.48 12.60
CA ARG A 166 -15.30 -19.07 12.66
C ARG A 166 -14.62 -19.12 11.31
N ARG A 167 -13.68 -18.21 11.09
CA ARG A 167 -12.79 -18.17 9.93
C ARG A 167 -11.36 -18.44 10.36
N ARG A 168 -10.69 -19.32 9.64
CA ARG A 168 -9.31 -19.75 9.91
C ARG A 168 -8.35 -19.15 8.88
N TRP A 169 -7.59 -18.19 9.30
CA TRP A 169 -6.47 -17.65 8.54
C TRP A 169 -5.28 -18.58 8.68
N ARG A 170 -4.85 -19.16 7.59
CA ARG A 170 -3.73 -20.11 7.58
C ARG A 170 -2.50 -19.47 6.98
N PRO A 171 -1.28 -19.65 7.58
CA PRO A 171 -0.06 -19.21 6.96
C PRO A 171 0.15 -19.94 5.62
N ALA A 172 0.60 -19.23 4.60
CA ALA A 172 1.07 -19.82 3.35
C ALA A 172 2.37 -20.57 3.58
N ALA A 173 2.80 -21.41 2.63
CA ALA A 173 4.12 -22.01 2.75
C ALA A 173 5.21 -20.94 2.67
N THR A 174 6.31 -21.17 3.38
CA THR A 174 7.42 -20.21 3.47
C THR A 174 7.94 -19.85 2.08
N GLY A 175 7.96 -18.56 1.76
CA GLY A 175 8.39 -18.05 0.44
C GLY A 175 7.29 -18.08 -0.62
N GLU A 176 6.09 -18.53 -0.31
CA GLU A 176 4.93 -18.45 -1.20
C GLU A 176 4.11 -17.18 -0.93
N TYR A 177 3.63 -16.58 -2.01
CA TYR A 177 2.81 -15.38 -2.00
C TYR A 177 1.51 -15.64 -2.78
N PRO A 178 0.61 -16.49 -2.25
CA PRO A 178 -0.62 -16.84 -2.98
C PRO A 178 -1.45 -15.60 -3.27
N LYS A 179 -2.09 -15.59 -4.43
CA LYS A 179 -3.00 -14.51 -4.82
C LYS A 179 -4.13 -14.38 -3.77
N GLY A 180 -4.38 -13.16 -3.32
CA GLY A 180 -5.37 -12.88 -2.28
C GLY A 180 -4.91 -13.15 -0.85
N SER A 181 -3.67 -13.62 -0.65
CA SER A 181 -3.08 -13.68 0.68
C SER A 181 -2.79 -12.29 1.22
N ARG A 182 -2.75 -12.17 2.55
CA ARG A 182 -2.43 -10.90 3.22
C ARG A 182 -1.14 -11.01 4.04
N PRO A 183 -0.26 -10.01 3.99
CA PRO A 183 0.91 -9.95 4.85
C PRO A 183 0.46 -9.65 6.30
N ILE A 184 0.79 -10.54 7.22
CA ILE A 184 0.45 -10.46 8.65
C ILE A 184 1.75 -10.48 9.44
N ARG A 185 1.91 -9.56 10.40
CA ARG A 185 3.10 -9.49 11.23
C ARG A 185 3.16 -10.68 12.19
N ILE A 186 4.32 -11.32 12.23
CA ILE A 186 4.59 -12.47 13.08
C ILE A 186 5.78 -12.18 13.99
N PRO A 187 5.89 -12.81 15.17
CA PRO A 187 7.15 -12.85 15.91
C PRO A 187 8.18 -13.66 15.11
N TYR A 188 9.45 -13.45 15.38
CA TYR A 188 10.56 -14.13 14.74
C TYR A 188 11.69 -14.35 15.75
N ARG A 189 12.58 -15.28 15.49
CA ARG A 189 13.71 -15.57 16.40
C ARG A 189 14.55 -14.33 16.65
N GLY A 190 14.71 -13.97 17.92
CA GLY A 190 15.40 -12.76 18.38
C GLY A 190 14.48 -11.54 18.51
N TYR A 191 13.17 -11.68 18.30
CA TYR A 191 12.24 -10.57 18.43
C TYR A 191 12.13 -10.04 19.85
N LEU A 192 12.21 -10.94 20.88
CA LEU A 192 12.24 -10.55 22.28
C LEU A 192 13.44 -9.64 22.58
N ALA A 193 14.64 -10.05 22.20
CA ALA A 193 15.86 -9.25 22.41
C ALA A 193 15.78 -7.90 21.68
N TRP A 194 15.23 -7.90 20.48
CA TRP A 194 15.03 -6.66 19.73
C TRP A 194 14.01 -5.74 20.41
N LEU A 195 12.94 -6.27 21.00
CA LEU A 195 11.94 -5.47 21.74
C LEU A 195 12.54 -4.85 23.01
N GLU A 196 13.42 -5.55 23.71
CA GLU A 196 14.17 -5.02 24.86
C GLU A 196 15.06 -3.85 24.43
N GLU A 197 15.88 -4.02 23.40
CA GLU A 197 16.71 -2.95 22.83
C GLU A 197 15.87 -1.75 22.35
N ALA A 198 14.77 -2.01 21.64
CA ALA A 198 13.87 -0.96 21.17
C ALA A 198 13.22 -0.18 22.32
N PHE A 199 12.94 -0.86 23.45
CA PHE A 199 12.40 -0.19 24.64
C PHE A 199 13.45 0.70 25.31
N GLU A 200 14.69 0.24 25.47
CA GLU A 200 15.80 1.02 26.01
C GLU A 200 16.09 2.27 25.15
N GLU A 201 16.03 2.14 23.84
CA GLU A 201 16.24 3.23 22.90
C GLU A 201 14.99 4.06 22.61
N GLN A 202 13.86 3.79 23.27
CA GLN A 202 12.57 4.44 23.06
C GLN A 202 12.08 4.39 21.60
N ARG A 203 12.47 3.36 20.87
CA ARG A 203 11.97 3.06 19.53
C ARG A 203 10.59 2.43 19.57
N SER A 204 9.84 2.57 18.48
CA SER A 204 8.54 1.91 18.34
C SER A 204 8.70 0.40 18.16
N SER A 205 7.88 -0.40 18.87
CA SER A 205 7.86 -1.88 18.76
C SER A 205 7.54 -2.43 17.38
N TRP A 206 7.10 -1.62 16.46
CA TRP A 206 6.82 -2.00 15.06
C TRP A 206 7.83 -1.44 14.05
N SER A 207 8.89 -0.75 14.48
CA SER A 207 9.90 -0.20 13.57
C SER A 207 10.69 -1.29 12.85
N GLN A 208 10.75 -2.49 13.42
CA GLN A 208 11.22 -3.68 12.73
C GLN A 208 10.15 -4.78 12.84
N SER A 209 9.54 -5.16 11.73
CA SER A 209 8.51 -6.19 11.71
C SER A 209 8.77 -7.17 10.57
N VAL A 210 8.57 -8.45 10.86
CA VAL A 210 8.56 -9.52 9.87
C VAL A 210 7.13 -9.86 9.54
N THR A 211 6.82 -9.99 8.26
CA THR A 211 5.50 -10.38 7.78
C THR A 211 5.53 -11.76 7.15
N HIS A 212 4.47 -12.51 7.33
CA HIS A 212 4.21 -13.77 6.66
C HIS A 212 2.87 -13.69 5.94
N HIS A 213 2.74 -14.32 4.77
CA HIS A 213 1.50 -14.31 4.02
C HIS A 213 0.51 -15.32 4.57
N TYR A 214 -0.72 -14.89 4.79
CA TYR A 214 -1.83 -15.72 5.26
C TYR A 214 -2.94 -15.78 4.22
N LEU A 215 -3.49 -16.97 4.04
CA LEU A 215 -4.65 -17.20 3.19
C LEU A 215 -5.90 -16.62 3.85
N ASP A 216 -6.58 -15.72 3.13
CA ASP A 216 -7.87 -15.18 3.56
C ASP A 216 -8.94 -16.26 3.34
N PRO A 217 -9.62 -16.75 4.39
CA PRO A 217 -10.63 -17.78 4.25
C PRO A 217 -11.83 -17.37 3.40
N ASP A 218 -12.15 -16.07 3.38
CA ASP A 218 -13.22 -15.55 2.54
C ASP A 218 -12.81 -15.40 1.08
N HIS A 219 -11.49 -15.40 0.82
CA HIS A 219 -10.96 -15.33 -0.55
C HIS A 219 -10.92 -16.69 -1.23
N THR A 220 -10.70 -17.78 -0.48
CA THR A 220 -10.67 -19.16 -1.02
C THR A 220 -12.05 -19.68 -1.41
N ASP A 221 -13.13 -19.15 -0.82
CA ASP A 221 -14.52 -19.56 -1.07
C ASP A 221 -15.24 -18.68 -2.11
N ARG A 222 -14.70 -17.54 -2.48
CA ARG A 222 -15.22 -16.75 -3.60
C ARG A 222 -14.69 -17.31 -4.92
N PRO A 223 -15.58 -17.63 -5.89
CA PRO A 223 -15.11 -17.89 -7.25
C PRO A 223 -14.26 -16.70 -7.67
N GLU A 224 -13.04 -16.98 -8.15
CA GLU A 224 -12.11 -15.93 -8.59
C GLU A 224 -12.84 -15.01 -9.56
N ARG A 225 -13.12 -13.77 -9.14
CA ARG A 225 -13.54 -12.75 -10.11
C ARG A 225 -12.36 -12.60 -11.07
N PRO A 226 -12.58 -12.80 -12.37
CA PRO A 226 -11.49 -12.67 -13.32
C PRO A 226 -10.86 -11.28 -13.16
N VAL A 227 -9.57 -11.25 -12.85
CA VAL A 227 -8.79 -10.01 -12.82
C VAL A 227 -8.28 -9.76 -14.23
N ALA A 228 -8.62 -8.63 -14.80
CA ALA A 228 -8.06 -8.24 -16.08
C ALA A 228 -6.62 -7.75 -15.90
N ASP A 229 -5.74 -8.28 -16.70
CA ASP A 229 -4.38 -7.79 -16.77
C ASP A 229 -4.35 -6.40 -17.44
N GLY A 230 -3.70 -5.44 -16.76
CA GLY A 230 -3.38 -4.17 -17.40
C GLY A 230 -2.25 -4.30 -18.43
N PRO A 231 -1.98 -3.26 -19.21
CA PRO A 231 -1.00 -3.29 -20.31
C PRO A 231 0.45 -3.40 -19.84
N PHE A 232 0.73 -3.16 -18.57
CA PHE A 232 2.07 -3.19 -17.99
C PHE A 232 2.21 -4.36 -17.01
N GLY A 233 3.38 -5.01 -17.01
CA GLY A 233 3.69 -6.12 -16.13
C GLY A 233 4.53 -5.71 -14.94
N ASP A 234 5.59 -4.95 -15.19
CA ASP A 234 6.55 -4.51 -14.18
C ASP A 234 6.49 -2.99 -14.01
N LEU A 235 6.66 -2.54 -12.76
CA LEU A 235 6.85 -1.12 -12.42
C LEU A 235 8.10 -0.97 -11.56
N LEU A 236 9.10 -0.29 -12.10
CA LEU A 236 10.33 0.06 -11.39
C LEU A 236 10.19 1.50 -10.88
N THR A 237 10.42 1.73 -9.60
CA THR A 237 10.29 3.06 -8.99
C THR A 237 11.62 3.55 -8.43
N PHE A 238 11.81 4.86 -8.52
CA PHE A 238 12.98 5.57 -8.00
C PHE A 238 12.49 6.79 -7.23
N SER A 239 13.00 6.94 -6.01
CA SER A 239 12.72 8.11 -5.18
C SER A 239 13.65 9.26 -5.55
N PHE A 240 13.21 10.50 -5.39
CA PHE A 240 14.12 11.63 -5.34
C PHE A 240 14.92 11.58 -4.02
N ALA A 241 16.04 12.29 -3.98
CA ALA A 241 16.81 12.46 -2.76
C ALA A 241 15.93 13.04 -1.63
N PRO A 242 16.22 12.72 -0.35
CA PRO A 242 15.44 13.21 0.78
C PRO A 242 15.28 14.73 0.75
N GLY A 243 14.05 15.22 0.96
CA GLY A 243 13.71 16.65 0.95
C GLY A 243 13.43 17.23 -0.44
N VAL A 244 13.67 16.50 -1.52
CA VAL A 244 13.37 16.97 -2.89
C VAL A 244 11.91 16.66 -3.23
N ALA A 245 11.22 17.66 -3.76
CA ALA A 245 9.87 17.56 -4.27
C ALA A 245 9.68 18.51 -5.45
N LEU A 246 9.07 18.05 -6.54
CA LEU A 246 8.83 18.85 -7.73
C LEU A 246 7.34 19.14 -7.90
N ASP A 247 7.03 20.30 -8.48
CA ASP A 247 5.64 20.62 -8.85
C ASP A 247 5.15 19.64 -9.94
N PRO A 248 3.95 19.06 -9.82
CA PRO A 248 3.43 18.09 -10.80
C PRO A 248 3.28 18.66 -12.22
N ARG A 249 3.27 19.97 -12.40
CA ARG A 249 3.29 20.62 -13.73
C ARG A 249 4.57 20.31 -14.52
N TRP A 250 5.64 19.90 -13.85
CA TRP A 250 6.89 19.46 -14.47
C TRP A 250 6.84 18.04 -15.01
N THR A 251 5.70 17.34 -14.91
CA THR A 251 5.57 15.93 -15.30
C THR A 251 6.15 15.65 -16.69
N LEU A 252 5.78 16.40 -17.71
CA LEU A 252 6.23 16.14 -19.09
C LEU A 252 7.72 16.39 -19.29
N GLU A 253 8.28 17.41 -18.65
CA GLU A 253 9.69 17.72 -18.72
C GLU A 253 10.52 16.67 -17.97
N LEU A 254 10.10 16.34 -16.75
CA LEU A 254 10.73 15.30 -15.93
C LEU A 254 10.75 13.94 -16.62
N THR A 255 9.60 13.50 -17.16
CA THR A 255 9.50 12.19 -17.82
C THR A 255 10.17 12.18 -19.20
N GLY A 256 10.19 13.31 -19.89
CA GLY A 256 10.98 13.49 -21.12
C GLY A 256 12.48 13.38 -20.84
N SER A 257 12.98 14.05 -19.82
CA SER A 257 14.38 13.98 -19.38
C SER A 257 14.75 12.59 -18.87
N LEU A 258 13.84 11.93 -18.12
CA LEU A 258 14.02 10.54 -17.69
C LEU A 258 14.18 9.61 -18.90
N ARG A 259 13.29 9.73 -19.89
CA ARG A 259 13.38 8.94 -21.14
C ARG A 259 14.69 9.18 -21.86
N SER A 260 15.11 10.43 -22.04
CA SER A 260 16.37 10.78 -22.69
C SER A 260 17.57 10.21 -21.92
N THR A 261 17.55 10.26 -20.60
CA THR A 261 18.61 9.68 -19.75
C THR A 261 18.68 8.15 -19.92
N VAL A 262 17.54 7.46 -19.95
CA VAL A 262 17.50 6.00 -20.18
C VAL A 262 18.02 5.65 -21.57
N MET A 263 17.62 6.37 -22.60
CA MET A 263 18.10 6.18 -23.97
C MET A 263 19.62 6.37 -24.05
N GLY A 264 20.17 7.46 -23.52
CA GLY A 264 21.59 7.72 -23.52
C GLY A 264 22.40 6.67 -22.73
N THR A 265 21.82 6.09 -21.66
CA THR A 265 22.42 4.98 -20.92
C THR A 265 22.49 3.72 -21.78
N LEU A 266 21.43 3.39 -22.50
CA LEU A 266 21.40 2.24 -23.42
C LEU A 266 22.39 2.40 -24.57
N GLU A 267 22.48 3.59 -25.16
CA GLU A 267 23.46 3.92 -26.22
C GLU A 267 24.91 3.76 -25.69
N ALA A 268 25.18 4.27 -24.49
CA ALA A 268 26.49 4.12 -23.85
C ALA A 268 26.82 2.65 -23.56
N MET A 269 25.83 1.78 -23.41
CA MET A 269 25.98 0.32 -23.29
C MET A 269 26.11 -0.38 -24.65
N GLY A 270 26.07 0.33 -25.77
CA GLY A 270 26.22 -0.19 -27.13
C GLY A 270 24.93 -0.74 -27.73
N HIS A 271 23.75 -0.39 -27.18
CA HIS A 271 22.48 -0.76 -27.80
C HIS A 271 22.06 0.21 -28.88
N ASP A 272 21.49 -0.30 -29.97
CA ASP A 272 20.86 0.50 -31.01
C ASP A 272 19.44 0.94 -30.54
N VAL A 273 19.38 2.11 -29.93
CA VAL A 273 18.13 2.65 -29.38
C VAL A 273 17.13 3.04 -30.47
N GLU A 274 17.58 3.38 -31.68
CA GLU A 274 16.67 3.67 -32.80
C GLU A 274 15.87 2.43 -33.23
N ALA A 275 16.44 1.23 -33.08
CA ALA A 275 15.73 -0.02 -33.32
C ALA A 275 14.79 -0.43 -32.16
N MET A 276 14.92 0.18 -30.97
CA MET A 276 14.14 -0.17 -29.79
C MET A 276 12.84 0.68 -29.70
N THR A 277 11.84 0.37 -30.53
CA THR A 277 10.55 1.09 -30.56
C THR A 277 9.84 1.10 -29.22
N THR A 278 10.07 0.09 -28.37
CA THR A 278 9.58 0.02 -26.99
C THR A 278 10.13 1.11 -26.10
N VAL A 279 11.36 1.58 -26.34
CA VAL A 279 12.05 2.58 -25.50
C VAL A 279 11.77 3.99 -25.96
N HIS A 280 12.01 4.28 -27.25
CA HIS A 280 11.82 5.63 -27.78
C HIS A 280 10.34 5.98 -28.07
N GLY A 281 9.45 4.97 -28.13
CA GLY A 281 8.00 5.18 -28.20
C GLY A 281 7.44 5.63 -29.54
N HIS A 282 8.28 5.75 -30.59
CA HIS A 282 7.82 6.01 -31.95
C HIS A 282 7.55 4.68 -32.65
N LYS A 283 6.28 4.43 -32.92
CA LYS A 283 5.89 3.23 -33.67
C LYS A 283 6.18 3.43 -35.16
N ASN A 284 6.86 2.45 -35.73
CA ASN A 284 7.12 2.37 -37.15
C ASN A 284 6.02 1.57 -37.87
N SER A 285 5.32 0.69 -37.13
CA SER A 285 4.22 -0.15 -37.58
C SER A 285 3.10 -0.18 -36.54
N PRO A 286 1.83 -0.42 -36.93
CA PRO A 286 0.74 -0.73 -36.00
C PRO A 286 1.03 -1.94 -35.10
N ASP A 287 1.81 -2.89 -35.62
CA ASP A 287 2.18 -4.15 -34.94
C ASP A 287 3.34 -4.00 -33.96
N ASP A 288 3.99 -2.84 -33.91
CA ASP A 288 5.06 -2.57 -32.99
C ASP A 288 4.57 -2.71 -31.54
N PRO A 289 5.39 -3.31 -30.67
CA PRO A 289 5.04 -3.51 -29.28
C PRO A 289 4.74 -2.18 -28.58
N ARG A 290 3.94 -2.28 -27.52
CA ARG A 290 3.59 -1.11 -26.70
C ARG A 290 4.86 -0.49 -26.09
N PRO A 291 5.01 0.83 -26.13
CA PRO A 291 6.17 1.47 -25.52
C PRO A 291 6.10 1.47 -23.99
N VAL A 292 7.27 1.58 -23.39
CA VAL A 292 7.48 1.87 -21.97
C VAL A 292 6.77 3.17 -21.60
N ALA A 293 6.18 3.21 -20.40
CA ALA A 293 5.65 4.45 -19.84
C ALA A 293 6.60 4.99 -18.76
N TYR A 294 6.99 6.26 -18.94
CA TYR A 294 7.79 7.01 -17.98
C TYR A 294 6.84 7.82 -17.12
N LEU A 295 6.84 7.58 -15.82
CA LEU A 295 5.84 8.08 -14.88
C LEU A 295 6.48 9.07 -13.90
N ALA A 296 5.75 10.11 -13.56
CA ALA A 296 6.04 10.96 -12.42
C ALA A 296 5.09 10.55 -11.29
N LEU A 297 5.60 10.38 -10.07
CA LEU A 297 4.86 9.83 -8.95
C LEU A 297 4.48 10.93 -7.95
N PRO A 298 3.21 11.47 -8.01
CA PRO A 298 2.75 12.50 -7.11
C PRO A 298 2.29 11.91 -5.77
N PHE A 299 2.54 12.63 -4.69
CA PHE A 299 1.92 12.34 -3.40
C PHE A 299 0.45 12.79 -3.43
N ALA A 300 -0.44 11.88 -3.80
CA ALA A 300 -1.88 12.13 -3.96
C ALA A 300 -2.70 10.94 -3.44
N GLY A 301 -3.99 11.17 -3.16
CA GLY A 301 -4.92 10.16 -2.67
C GLY A 301 -4.83 9.91 -1.16
N HIS A 302 -4.27 10.82 -0.40
CA HIS A 302 -4.20 10.81 1.06
C HIS A 302 -4.62 12.17 1.61
N ARG A 303 -5.22 12.23 2.80
CA ARG A 303 -5.71 13.49 3.41
C ARG A 303 -4.63 14.57 3.61
N HIS A 304 -3.37 14.15 3.76
CA HIS A 304 -2.22 15.04 3.92
C HIS A 304 -1.39 15.18 2.65
N ALA A 305 -1.89 14.69 1.54
CA ALA A 305 -1.20 14.75 0.26
C ALA A 305 -1.10 16.20 -0.23
N ASP A 306 0.09 16.58 -0.69
CA ASP A 306 0.41 17.91 -1.21
C ASP A 306 0.46 17.96 -2.74
N GLY A 307 0.35 16.81 -3.41
CA GLY A 307 0.40 16.66 -4.86
C GLY A 307 1.78 16.79 -5.47
N MET A 308 2.82 17.02 -4.68
CA MET A 308 4.18 17.16 -5.19
C MET A 308 4.73 15.81 -5.65
N LEU A 309 5.54 15.83 -6.70
CA LEU A 309 6.24 14.65 -7.19
C LEU A 309 7.34 14.25 -6.20
N ARG A 310 7.40 12.97 -5.87
CA ARG A 310 8.38 12.40 -4.92
C ARG A 310 9.35 11.44 -5.57
N GLY A 311 9.13 11.10 -6.82
CA GLY A 311 9.96 10.18 -7.58
C GLY A 311 9.42 9.93 -8.97
N VAL A 312 10.01 8.94 -9.61
CA VAL A 312 9.63 8.50 -10.95
C VAL A 312 9.40 7.00 -11.01
N GLY A 313 8.64 6.57 -12.01
CA GLY A 313 8.40 5.16 -12.30
C GLY A 313 8.66 4.85 -13.78
N ILE A 314 9.06 3.63 -14.05
CA ILE A 314 9.22 3.10 -15.40
C ILE A 314 8.38 1.84 -15.48
N ALA A 315 7.29 1.89 -16.25
CA ALA A 315 6.37 0.78 -16.43
C ALA A 315 6.69 0.03 -17.72
N LEU A 316 7.05 -1.24 -17.57
CA LEU A 316 7.39 -2.11 -18.71
C LEU A 316 6.14 -2.82 -19.22
N PRO A 317 5.86 -2.77 -20.53
CA PRO A 317 4.75 -3.50 -21.12
C PRO A 317 4.87 -5.01 -20.88
N ARG A 318 3.72 -5.70 -20.74
CA ARG A 318 3.71 -7.18 -20.60
C ARG A 318 4.35 -7.88 -21.79
N GLU A 319 4.10 -7.36 -22.98
CA GLU A 319 4.56 -7.94 -24.25
C GLU A 319 5.89 -7.34 -24.74
N ILE A 320 6.69 -6.78 -23.81
CA ILE A 320 8.00 -6.25 -24.18
C ILE A 320 8.92 -7.36 -24.69
N PRO A 321 9.63 -7.17 -25.83
CA PRO A 321 10.60 -8.14 -26.31
C PRO A 321 11.64 -8.48 -25.24
N LYS A 322 11.95 -9.78 -25.09
CA LYS A 322 12.89 -10.26 -24.06
C LYS A 322 14.24 -9.55 -24.10
N GLN A 323 14.74 -9.24 -25.30
CA GLN A 323 16.00 -8.53 -25.50
C GLN A 323 15.90 -7.10 -24.96
N ASP A 324 14.84 -6.35 -25.29
CA ASP A 324 14.64 -4.99 -24.84
C ASP A 324 14.46 -4.94 -23.33
N ARG A 325 13.67 -5.87 -22.76
CA ARG A 325 13.50 -6.01 -21.33
C ARG A 325 14.83 -6.25 -20.61
N LYS A 326 15.68 -7.14 -21.12
CA LYS A 326 16.99 -7.42 -20.54
C LYS A 326 17.91 -6.19 -20.60
N ALA A 327 17.95 -5.49 -21.74
CA ALA A 327 18.72 -4.27 -21.90
C ALA A 327 18.26 -3.16 -20.94
N LEU A 328 16.95 -2.91 -20.87
CA LEU A 328 16.37 -1.93 -19.94
C LEU A 328 16.69 -2.26 -18.48
N LEU A 329 16.46 -3.51 -18.04
CA LEU A 329 16.78 -3.89 -16.67
C LEU A 329 18.26 -3.74 -16.36
N ALA A 330 19.14 -4.05 -17.29
CA ALA A 330 20.58 -3.83 -17.13
C ALA A 330 20.91 -2.32 -17.03
N ALA A 331 20.31 -1.48 -17.88
CA ALA A 331 20.54 -0.03 -17.85
C ALA A 331 20.01 0.63 -16.56
N LEU A 332 18.92 0.10 -16.01
CA LEU A 332 18.25 0.70 -14.85
C LEU A 332 18.77 0.19 -13.51
N LEU A 333 19.22 -1.08 -13.43
CA LEU A 333 19.39 -1.78 -12.17
C LEU A 333 20.84 -2.21 -11.87
N ARG A 334 21.81 -1.98 -12.75
CA ARG A 334 23.21 -2.33 -12.49
C ARG A 334 23.74 -1.62 -11.24
N ASN A 335 24.51 -2.32 -10.42
CA ASN A 335 25.08 -1.77 -9.20
C ASN A 335 26.15 -0.70 -9.46
N ASP A 336 26.84 -0.81 -10.59
CA ASP A 336 28.01 0.01 -10.98
C ASP A 336 27.71 1.06 -12.07
N GLY A 337 26.45 1.26 -12.43
CA GLY A 337 26.08 2.18 -13.52
C GLY A 337 24.60 2.24 -13.86
N GLY A 338 23.70 1.77 -12.96
CA GLY A 338 22.26 1.90 -13.13
C GLY A 338 21.78 3.35 -13.02
N LEU A 339 20.50 3.56 -13.26
CA LEU A 339 19.87 4.89 -13.21
C LEU A 339 20.03 5.51 -11.81
N ARG A 340 20.83 6.56 -11.69
CA ARG A 340 21.10 7.29 -10.44
C ARG A 340 20.74 8.76 -10.48
N TRP A 341 20.53 9.30 -11.66
CA TRP A 341 20.12 10.70 -11.88
C TRP A 341 19.31 10.83 -13.17
N ILE A 342 18.55 11.88 -13.24
CA ILE A 342 17.93 12.37 -14.46
C ILE A 342 18.68 13.63 -14.87
N ARG A 343 19.07 13.70 -16.16
CA ARG A 343 19.69 14.90 -16.73
C ARG A 343 18.66 15.70 -17.47
N PHE A 344 18.48 16.94 -17.07
CA PHE A 344 17.63 17.91 -17.78
C PHE A 344 18.35 18.53 -18.99
N GLU A 345 17.61 19.21 -19.87
CA GLU A 345 18.15 19.82 -21.08
C GLU A 345 19.16 20.94 -20.79
N ASP A 346 18.99 21.67 -19.69
CA ASP A 346 19.93 22.69 -19.19
C ASP A 346 21.19 22.13 -18.54
N GLY A 347 21.29 20.82 -18.42
CA GLY A 347 22.42 20.10 -17.83
C GLY A 347 22.30 19.85 -16.33
N GLU A 348 21.24 20.35 -15.65
CA GLU A 348 20.98 20.03 -14.25
C GLU A 348 20.75 18.53 -14.05
N LEU A 349 21.16 18.04 -12.86
CA LEU A 349 21.02 16.65 -12.48
C LEU A 349 20.09 16.53 -11.29
N LEU A 350 19.14 15.62 -11.39
CA LEU A 350 18.25 15.22 -10.30
C LEU A 350 18.65 13.83 -9.81
N ASP A 351 19.14 13.74 -8.59
CA ASP A 351 19.54 12.49 -7.98
C ASP A 351 18.34 11.56 -7.70
N LEU A 352 18.56 10.30 -8.02
CA LEU A 352 17.59 9.23 -7.80
C LEU A 352 18.12 8.17 -6.86
N VAL A 353 17.25 7.67 -5.99
CA VAL A 353 17.51 6.53 -5.13
C VAL A 353 16.62 5.38 -5.56
N ARG A 354 17.24 4.25 -5.89
CA ARG A 354 16.50 3.05 -6.28
C ARG A 354 15.71 2.51 -5.09
N VAL A 355 14.44 2.21 -5.31
CA VAL A 355 13.60 1.52 -4.33
C VAL A 355 13.80 0.01 -4.48
N SER A 356 14.40 -0.62 -3.47
CA SER A 356 14.55 -2.07 -3.43
C SER A 356 13.29 -2.72 -2.85
N PRO A 357 12.83 -3.85 -3.40
CA PRO A 357 11.75 -4.62 -2.77
C PRO A 357 12.04 -5.06 -1.34
N ALA A 358 13.32 -5.27 -0.99
CA ALA A 358 13.74 -5.65 0.36
C ALA A 358 13.57 -4.52 1.38
N ASP A 359 13.58 -3.25 0.93
CA ASP A 359 13.50 -2.07 1.79
C ASP A 359 12.12 -1.38 1.67
N HIS A 360 11.13 -2.11 1.18
CA HIS A 360 9.82 -1.58 0.79
C HIS A 360 9.14 -0.76 1.90
N ASP A 361 9.22 -1.22 3.15
CA ASP A 361 8.58 -0.57 4.29
C ASP A 361 9.25 0.74 4.73
N GLN A 362 10.47 1.02 4.28
CA GLN A 362 11.21 2.24 4.61
C GLN A 362 10.85 3.41 3.67
N TRP A 363 10.19 3.13 2.55
CA TRP A 363 9.88 4.12 1.53
C TRP A 363 8.46 4.68 1.68
N PRO A 364 8.26 5.99 1.40
CA PRO A 364 6.92 6.56 1.34
C PRO A 364 6.00 5.76 0.42
N GLN A 365 4.75 5.58 0.80
CA GLN A 365 3.77 4.82 0.04
C GLN A 365 3.71 5.22 -1.45
N THR A 366 3.85 6.51 -1.76
CA THR A 366 3.88 7.03 -3.13
C THR A 366 4.95 6.41 -4.02
N ILE A 367 6.08 5.98 -3.43
CA ILE A 367 7.21 5.40 -4.18
C ILE A 367 7.10 3.88 -4.27
N GLN A 368 6.24 3.27 -3.48
CA GLN A 368 6.05 1.82 -3.50
C GLN A 368 5.29 1.40 -4.77
N PRO A 369 5.81 0.43 -5.56
CA PRO A 369 5.13 -0.03 -6.79
C PRO A 369 3.69 -0.49 -6.56
N GLY A 370 3.42 -1.16 -5.43
CA GLY A 370 2.09 -1.67 -5.07
C GLY A 370 1.01 -0.59 -5.00
N THR A 371 1.38 0.66 -4.69
CA THR A 371 0.46 1.80 -4.68
C THR A 371 -0.18 2.07 -6.05
N TRP A 372 0.49 1.67 -7.13
CA TRP A 372 0.09 1.96 -8.50
C TRP A 372 -0.38 0.74 -9.27
N GLN A 373 -0.23 -0.47 -8.69
CA GLN A 373 -0.48 -1.71 -9.42
C GLN A 373 -1.86 -2.33 -9.15
N GLY A 374 -2.53 -2.03 -8.02
CA GLY A 374 -3.82 -2.61 -7.68
C GLY A 374 -3.72 -4.11 -7.36
N PRO A 375 -4.71 -4.98 -7.63
CA PRO A 375 -5.87 -4.79 -8.53
C PRO A 375 -7.03 -3.99 -7.93
N SER A 376 -7.75 -3.23 -8.76
CA SER A 376 -8.94 -2.49 -8.34
C SER A 376 -9.98 -2.40 -9.46
N THR A 377 -11.26 -2.33 -9.08
CA THR A 377 -12.35 -1.99 -10.01
C THR A 377 -12.47 -0.49 -10.22
N VAL A 378 -11.96 0.34 -9.30
CA VAL A 378 -12.05 1.80 -9.36
C VAL A 378 -10.66 2.43 -9.48
N TRP A 379 -10.49 3.23 -10.51
CA TRP A 379 -9.24 3.94 -10.79
C TRP A 379 -9.48 5.42 -11.03
N THR A 380 -8.72 6.28 -10.36
CA THR A 380 -8.88 7.73 -10.46
C THR A 380 -7.56 8.40 -10.79
N THR A 381 -7.58 9.31 -11.76
CA THR A 381 -6.38 10.06 -12.17
C THR A 381 -5.84 10.93 -11.02
N VAL A 382 -4.55 10.84 -10.79
CA VAL A 382 -3.77 11.72 -9.89
C VAL A 382 -3.03 12.82 -10.67
N LEU A 383 -2.76 12.57 -11.94
CA LEU A 383 -2.29 13.55 -12.92
C LEU A 383 -3.33 13.64 -14.05
N PRO A 384 -3.65 14.83 -14.54
CA PRO A 384 -4.70 14.99 -15.56
C PRO A 384 -4.35 14.22 -16.82
N MET A 385 -5.35 13.57 -17.42
CA MET A 385 -5.20 13.01 -18.76
C MET A 385 -5.42 14.05 -19.84
N VAL A 386 -4.72 13.89 -20.95
CA VAL A 386 -4.99 14.63 -22.19
C VAL A 386 -5.77 13.71 -23.11
N LEU A 387 -6.95 14.11 -23.58
CA LEU A 387 -7.75 13.28 -24.46
C LEU A 387 -6.97 12.91 -25.74
N ASP A 388 -7.25 11.75 -26.32
CA ASP A 388 -6.63 11.31 -27.58
C ASP A 388 -7.20 12.08 -28.77
N ARG A 389 -8.40 12.61 -28.63
CA ARG A 389 -9.13 13.40 -29.68
C ARG A 389 -10.08 14.41 -29.03
N PHE A 390 -10.52 15.39 -29.83
CA PHE A 390 -11.59 16.30 -29.42
C PHE A 390 -12.90 15.53 -29.23
N PRO A 391 -13.64 15.72 -28.14
CA PRO A 391 -14.98 15.18 -28.01
C PRO A 391 -15.90 15.83 -29.10
N LYS A 392 -16.82 15.05 -29.66
CA LYS A 392 -17.73 15.52 -30.69
C LYS A 392 -18.62 16.66 -30.24
N LYS A 393 -18.93 16.71 -28.96
CA LYS A 393 -19.69 17.76 -28.28
C LYS A 393 -19.03 18.05 -26.91
N TYR A 394 -19.27 19.24 -26.38
CA TYR A 394 -18.79 19.63 -25.03
C TYR A 394 -19.73 19.16 -23.89
N GLU A 395 -20.56 18.16 -24.15
CA GLU A 395 -21.45 17.54 -23.19
C GLU A 395 -20.69 16.46 -22.40
N GLN A 396 -21.07 16.25 -21.15
CA GLN A 396 -20.40 15.29 -20.25
C GLN A 396 -20.40 13.85 -20.81
N ALA A 397 -21.47 13.43 -21.48
CA ALA A 397 -21.56 12.13 -22.12
C ALA A 397 -20.51 11.93 -23.22
N ALA A 398 -20.30 12.92 -24.06
CA ALA A 398 -19.30 12.86 -25.16
C ALA A 398 -17.85 12.81 -24.62
N TRP A 399 -17.60 13.42 -23.46
CA TRP A 399 -16.32 13.30 -22.78
C TRP A 399 -16.14 11.89 -22.22
N ALA A 400 -17.18 11.34 -21.57
CA ALA A 400 -17.16 9.97 -21.03
C ALA A 400 -16.90 8.93 -22.12
N ASP A 401 -17.58 9.03 -23.28
CA ASP A 401 -17.36 8.17 -24.45
C ASP A 401 -15.93 8.25 -24.99
N SER A 402 -15.37 9.48 -25.03
CA SER A 402 -13.98 9.68 -25.45
C SER A 402 -13.00 9.02 -24.50
N VAL A 403 -13.25 9.10 -23.18
CA VAL A 403 -12.43 8.46 -22.15
C VAL A 403 -12.57 6.93 -22.21
N ALA A 404 -13.78 6.38 -22.37
CA ALA A 404 -13.99 4.95 -22.53
C ALA A 404 -13.21 4.39 -23.72
N THR A 405 -13.27 5.10 -24.87
CA THR A 405 -12.45 4.76 -26.03
C THR A 405 -10.94 4.81 -25.73
N SER A 406 -10.48 5.80 -24.95
CA SER A 406 -9.08 5.89 -24.51
C SER A 406 -8.67 4.70 -23.64
N CYS A 407 -9.56 4.20 -22.78
CA CYS A 407 -9.29 3.00 -21.97
C CYS A 407 -9.04 1.77 -22.86
N VAL A 408 -9.94 1.50 -23.81
CA VAL A 408 -9.80 0.38 -24.76
C VAL A 408 -8.52 0.53 -25.60
N SER A 409 -8.23 1.74 -26.11
CA SER A 409 -7.00 2.02 -26.86
C SER A 409 -5.73 1.88 -26.00
N ALA A 410 -5.84 2.08 -24.68
CA ALA A 410 -4.77 1.83 -23.74
C ALA A 410 -4.60 0.34 -23.38
N GLY A 411 -5.46 -0.57 -23.87
CA GLY A 411 -5.43 -2.00 -23.59
C GLY A 411 -6.09 -2.37 -22.28
N LEU A 412 -7.02 -1.55 -21.79
CA LEU A 412 -7.84 -1.78 -20.63
C LEU A 412 -9.23 -2.26 -21.04
N PRO A 413 -9.98 -2.94 -20.16
CA PRO A 413 -11.40 -3.20 -20.40
C PRO A 413 -12.19 -1.89 -20.62
N GLU A 414 -13.32 -1.99 -21.28
CA GLU A 414 -14.27 -0.88 -21.35
C GLU A 414 -14.83 -0.59 -19.94
N PRO A 415 -14.76 0.66 -19.44
CA PRO A 415 -15.28 0.97 -18.12
C PRO A 415 -16.81 0.98 -18.13
N THR A 416 -17.42 0.49 -17.06
CA THR A 416 -18.89 0.51 -16.86
C THR A 416 -19.38 1.89 -16.43
N ARG A 417 -18.51 2.69 -15.79
CA ARG A 417 -18.82 4.07 -15.39
C ARG A 417 -17.60 4.96 -15.56
N VAL A 418 -17.84 6.15 -16.09
CA VAL A 418 -16.83 7.19 -16.28
C VAL A 418 -17.34 8.50 -15.69
N GLN A 419 -16.65 9.00 -14.68
CA GLN A 419 -16.85 10.34 -14.13
C GLN A 419 -15.75 11.25 -14.66
N VAL A 420 -16.11 12.37 -15.27
CA VAL A 420 -15.16 13.34 -15.84
C VAL A 420 -15.21 14.65 -15.07
N SER A 421 -14.04 15.16 -14.71
CA SER A 421 -13.87 16.50 -14.12
C SER A 421 -12.94 17.34 -15.01
N PRO A 422 -13.48 18.32 -15.75
CA PRO A 422 -12.69 19.14 -16.66
C PRO A 422 -11.76 20.15 -15.99
N ARG A 423 -11.90 20.40 -14.70
CA ARG A 423 -11.16 21.44 -13.97
C ARG A 423 -10.46 20.94 -12.69
N GLY A 424 -11.22 20.33 -11.81
CA GLY A 424 -10.75 19.90 -10.48
C GLY A 424 -10.23 18.47 -10.46
N ALA A 425 -9.35 18.17 -9.54
CA ALA A 425 -8.96 16.81 -9.22
C ALA A 425 -10.10 16.07 -8.50
N LEU A 426 -10.09 14.72 -8.57
CA LEU A 426 -11.12 13.86 -7.98
C LEU A 426 -10.61 13.14 -6.73
N VAL A 427 -9.31 13.29 -6.40
CA VAL A 427 -8.69 12.71 -5.20
C VAL A 427 -7.95 13.79 -4.40
N PRO A 428 -7.84 13.63 -3.07
CA PRO A 428 -7.11 14.57 -2.22
C PRO A 428 -5.66 14.74 -2.68
N GLY A 429 -5.15 15.97 -2.59
CA GLY A 429 -3.76 16.31 -2.92
C GLY A 429 -3.46 16.40 -4.41
N ALA A 430 -4.22 15.78 -5.30
CA ALA A 430 -3.99 15.93 -6.72
C ALA A 430 -4.25 17.37 -7.18
N ARG A 431 -3.42 17.87 -8.10
CA ARG A 431 -3.60 19.22 -8.69
C ARG A 431 -4.66 19.21 -9.78
N GLY A 432 -5.46 20.26 -9.84
CA GLY A 432 -6.42 20.43 -10.94
C GLY A 432 -5.73 20.60 -12.31
N VAL A 433 -6.50 20.54 -13.36
CA VAL A 433 -6.03 20.53 -14.75
C VAL A 433 -5.23 21.77 -15.14
N HIS A 434 -5.50 22.91 -14.47
CA HIS A 434 -4.89 24.19 -14.82
C HIS A 434 -3.38 24.20 -14.59
N GLY A 435 -2.64 24.71 -15.60
CA GLY A 435 -1.19 24.90 -15.50
C GLY A 435 -0.34 23.70 -15.95
N PHE A 436 -0.96 22.59 -16.36
CA PHE A 436 -0.20 21.51 -17.01
C PHE A 436 0.10 21.89 -18.45
N PRO A 437 1.38 22.05 -18.84
CA PRO A 437 1.74 22.43 -20.19
C PRO A 437 1.51 21.25 -21.15
N VAL A 438 0.61 21.41 -22.10
CA VAL A 438 0.44 20.48 -23.21
C VAL A 438 0.86 21.17 -24.47
N ARG A 439 2.16 21.08 -24.84
CA ARG A 439 2.67 21.63 -26.10
C ARG A 439 2.20 20.77 -27.24
N ARG A 440 1.71 21.41 -28.28
CA ARG A 440 1.52 20.87 -29.62
C ARG A 440 2.42 21.60 -30.60
N LYS A 441 2.54 21.04 -31.82
CA LYS A 441 3.21 21.72 -32.93
C LYS A 441 2.57 23.10 -33.15
N ASP A 442 3.36 24.07 -33.56
CA ASP A 442 2.90 25.43 -33.75
C ASP A 442 1.64 25.47 -34.64
N GLY A 443 0.63 26.20 -34.18
CA GLY A 443 -0.65 26.38 -34.87
C GLY A 443 -1.75 25.35 -34.54
N GLU A 444 -1.46 24.26 -33.80
CA GLU A 444 -2.47 23.29 -33.43
C GLU A 444 -3.15 23.64 -32.10
N ARG A 445 -4.49 23.58 -32.07
CA ARG A 445 -5.25 23.73 -30.82
C ARG A 445 -4.91 22.57 -29.85
N PRO A 446 -4.58 22.87 -28.60
CA PRO A 446 -4.29 21.81 -27.62
C PRO A 446 -5.52 20.94 -27.36
N LEU A 447 -5.31 19.62 -27.23
CA LEU A 447 -6.37 18.69 -26.84
C LEU A 447 -6.83 18.98 -25.42
N PRO A 448 -8.13 18.80 -25.14
CA PRO A 448 -8.66 19.00 -23.79
C PRO A 448 -8.03 18.06 -22.78
N SER A 449 -7.87 18.56 -21.57
CA SER A 449 -7.40 17.77 -20.43
C SER A 449 -8.48 17.68 -19.36
N CYS A 450 -8.51 16.58 -18.62
CA CYS A 450 -9.46 16.35 -17.54
C CYS A 450 -8.92 15.36 -16.50
N HIS A 451 -9.53 15.36 -15.32
CA HIS A 451 -9.44 14.24 -14.39
C HIS A 451 -10.62 13.30 -14.62
N VAL A 452 -10.36 12.00 -14.38
CA VAL A 452 -11.39 10.97 -14.53
C VAL A 452 -11.35 9.99 -13.37
N ARG A 453 -12.54 9.46 -13.01
CA ARG A 453 -12.71 8.26 -12.19
C ARG A 453 -13.40 7.22 -13.03
N LEU A 454 -12.84 6.03 -13.07
CA LEU A 454 -13.27 4.90 -13.88
C LEU A 454 -13.74 3.77 -12.97
N THR A 455 -14.84 3.13 -13.34
CA THR A 455 -15.25 1.86 -12.76
C THR A 455 -15.20 0.79 -13.85
N PHE A 456 -14.45 -0.28 -13.62
CA PHE A 456 -14.34 -1.41 -14.54
C PHE A 456 -15.26 -2.56 -14.10
N PRO A 457 -15.71 -3.41 -15.02
CA PRO A 457 -16.58 -4.56 -14.70
C PRO A 457 -15.86 -5.63 -13.87
N VAL A 458 -14.54 -5.66 -13.93
CA VAL A 458 -13.66 -6.57 -13.17
C VAL A 458 -12.47 -5.79 -12.62
N PRO A 459 -11.83 -6.26 -11.53
CA PRO A 459 -10.58 -5.65 -11.08
C PRO A 459 -9.53 -5.64 -12.19
N VAL A 460 -8.81 -4.53 -12.32
CA VAL A 460 -7.74 -4.36 -13.31
C VAL A 460 -6.42 -4.20 -12.57
N THR A 461 -5.35 -4.86 -13.04
CA THR A 461 -4.00 -4.62 -12.52
C THR A 461 -3.39 -3.39 -13.19
N GLY A 462 -2.75 -2.52 -12.40
CA GLY A 462 -2.05 -1.34 -12.88
C GLY A 462 -0.57 -1.59 -13.24
N PRO A 463 0.17 -0.53 -13.52
CA PRO A 463 -0.28 0.87 -13.50
C PRO A 463 -1.24 1.21 -14.64
N VAL A 464 -2.26 2.01 -14.33
CA VAL A 464 -3.23 2.50 -15.28
C VAL A 464 -2.86 3.92 -15.69
N VAL A 465 -2.62 4.15 -16.99
CA VAL A 465 -2.31 5.44 -17.58
C VAL A 465 -3.11 5.67 -18.84
N LEU A 466 -3.67 6.86 -19.01
CA LEU A 466 -4.67 7.17 -20.02
C LEU A 466 -4.32 8.38 -20.88
N GLY A 467 -4.89 8.42 -22.08
CA GLY A 467 -4.83 9.56 -22.98
C GLY A 467 -3.57 9.65 -23.83
N SER A 468 -3.47 10.72 -24.64
CA SER A 468 -2.44 10.88 -25.65
C SER A 468 -1.02 11.08 -25.11
N LYS A 469 -0.87 11.43 -23.83
CA LYS A 469 0.42 11.61 -23.15
C LYS A 469 0.69 10.55 -22.08
N ARG A 470 0.01 9.39 -22.13
CA ARG A 470 0.15 8.30 -21.14
C ARG A 470 1.56 7.78 -20.99
N ASN A 471 2.35 7.69 -22.05
CA ASN A 471 3.73 7.22 -21.99
C ASN A 471 4.70 8.25 -21.37
N PHE A 472 4.22 9.48 -21.13
CA PHE A 472 4.93 10.55 -20.44
C PHE A 472 4.25 10.92 -19.10
N GLY A 473 3.52 9.97 -18.51
CA GLY A 473 3.01 10.04 -17.15
C GLY A 473 1.75 10.87 -16.94
N LEU A 474 1.27 11.65 -17.92
CA LEU A 474 -0.05 12.28 -17.81
C LEU A 474 -1.15 11.22 -17.91
N GLY A 475 -2.22 11.40 -17.15
CA GLY A 475 -3.28 10.41 -17.04
C GLY A 475 -2.93 9.23 -16.14
N LEU A 476 -1.91 9.34 -15.31
CA LEU A 476 -1.61 8.33 -14.27
C LEU A 476 -2.78 8.24 -13.28
N CYS A 477 -3.27 7.02 -13.08
CA CYS A 477 -4.33 6.71 -12.15
C CYS A 477 -3.80 6.03 -10.90
N ARG A 478 -4.51 6.21 -9.80
CA ARG A 478 -4.34 5.45 -8.56
C ARG A 478 -5.56 4.54 -8.36
N PRO A 479 -5.35 3.28 -7.88
CA PRO A 479 -6.47 2.44 -7.48
C PRO A 479 -7.16 3.03 -6.25
N GLU A 480 -8.47 3.01 -6.23
CA GLU A 480 -9.27 3.29 -5.03
C GLU A 480 -9.75 1.96 -4.43
N PRO A 481 -9.96 1.87 -3.11
CA PRO A 481 -10.68 0.74 -2.53
C PRO A 481 -12.03 0.66 -3.24
N GLY A 482 -12.38 -0.51 -3.80
CA GLY A 482 -13.66 -0.71 -4.43
C GLY A 482 -14.77 -0.43 -3.41
N PHE A 483 -15.70 0.46 -3.72
CA PHE A 483 -16.99 0.48 -3.05
C PHE A 483 -17.67 -0.82 -3.48
N GLU A 484 -17.82 -1.77 -2.57
CA GLU A 484 -18.83 -2.81 -2.73
C GLU A 484 -20.16 -2.04 -2.67
N GLU A 485 -20.85 -1.92 -3.81
CA GLU A 485 -22.27 -1.60 -3.78
C GLU A 485 -22.94 -2.79 -3.08
N ASP A 486 -23.27 -2.62 -1.80
CA ASP A 486 -24.27 -3.45 -1.16
C ASP A 486 -25.55 -3.28 -1.95
N ASP A 487 -26.01 -4.38 -2.55
CA ASP A 487 -27.31 -4.50 -3.16
C ASP A 487 -28.39 -3.99 -2.19
N GLN A 488 -29.08 -2.91 -2.61
CA GLN A 488 -30.38 -2.54 -2.05
C GLN A 488 -31.44 -3.54 -2.48
#